data_3534bd0b629af185ab072dab4d8b3cce
#
_entry.id   3534bd0b629af185ab072dab4d8b3cce
#
_cell.length_a   1.000
_cell.length_b   1.000
_cell.length_c   1.000
_cell.angle_alpha   90.00
_cell.angle_beta   90.00
_cell.angle_gamma   90.00
#
_symmetry.space_group_name_H-M   'P 1'
#
loop_
_entity.id
_entity.type
_entity.pdbx_description
1 polymer ?
#
loop_
_entity_poly.entity_id
_entity_poly.type
_entity_poly.pdbx_seq_one_letter_code
_entity_poly.pdbx_strand_id
1 'polypeptide(L)'
;MTAELLRLIAAQILLHAAMAGMRLGAPLLALQKGYSAAAVGLLIALFALTQVFLALPAGRFADRHGLKRPLMLSVAAASSGAALAAVLPSFPVLCLSALLTGGATGAAVIALQRHVGRAASNPVQLKQVFSWLAIAPAAANFLGPFCAGLLIDHSGRSPADLPGFRIAFAVLALLPLAGWLFARRTQDLPRVAPVEGGARPRAWDLLRQSMFRRLLFVNWLQSSSWDVHAFLLPILGHERGLGASVIGSILGAFAIAAAVIRIVLPLVATRASERSVIATSSVVTAMVFAVYPLLSSAPAMGACSVVLGFALGAVQPMVMSMLHQITPHARHGEALGLRLMTINASSVAMPMLFGTIGALIGIGGVFWLAGGVVALGTRAVWGLKV
;
A
#
# COMPACT_ATOMS: atom_id res chain seq x y z
N MET A 1 9.73 13.40 -16.22
CA MET A 1 8.56 12.49 -16.09
C MET A 1 7.85 12.45 -17.44
N THR A 2 7.60 11.28 -18.00
CA THR A 2 6.92 11.15 -19.30
C THR A 2 5.42 11.38 -19.16
N ALA A 3 4.75 11.86 -20.21
CA ALA A 3 3.29 12.04 -20.21
C ALA A 3 2.54 10.70 -19.97
N GLU A 4 3.15 9.59 -20.38
CA GLU A 4 2.61 8.25 -20.15
C GLU A 4 2.62 7.88 -18.66
N LEU A 5 3.75 8.09 -17.98
CA LEU A 5 3.86 7.84 -16.52
C LEU A 5 2.86 8.68 -15.73
N LEU A 6 2.66 9.95 -16.10
CA LEU A 6 1.64 10.81 -15.49
C LEU A 6 0.23 10.23 -15.63
N ARG A 7 -0.14 9.75 -16.82
CA ARG A 7 -1.45 9.12 -17.05
C ARG A 7 -1.64 7.87 -16.20
N LEU A 8 -0.59 7.04 -16.06
CA LEU A 8 -0.63 5.83 -15.24
C LEU A 8 -0.73 6.16 -13.74
N ILE A 9 -0.01 7.18 -13.28
CA ILE A 9 -0.12 7.68 -11.89
C ILE A 9 -1.54 8.20 -11.63
N ALA A 10 -2.11 9.02 -12.53
CA ALA A 10 -3.47 9.51 -12.40
C ALA A 10 -4.50 8.37 -12.37
N ALA A 11 -4.35 7.37 -13.26
CA ALA A 11 -5.21 6.20 -13.27
C ALA A 11 -5.13 5.40 -11.95
N GLN A 12 -3.92 5.24 -11.40
CA GLN A 12 -3.73 4.58 -10.12
C GLN A 12 -4.33 5.38 -8.96
N ILE A 13 -4.17 6.71 -8.94
CA ILE A 13 -4.77 7.58 -7.92
C ILE A 13 -6.29 7.40 -7.91
N LEU A 14 -6.93 7.52 -9.06
CA LEU A 14 -8.40 7.46 -9.16
C LEU A 14 -8.95 6.08 -8.76
N LEU A 15 -8.33 5.00 -9.23
CA LEU A 15 -8.77 3.65 -8.88
C LEU A 15 -8.53 3.34 -7.39
N HIS A 16 -7.37 3.72 -6.87
CA HIS A 16 -7.04 3.49 -5.46
C HIS A 16 -7.87 4.41 -4.52
N ALA A 17 -8.17 5.65 -4.93
CA ALA A 17 -9.03 6.57 -4.18
C ALA A 17 -10.46 6.03 -4.06
N ALA A 18 -10.98 5.37 -5.10
CA ALA A 18 -12.27 4.70 -5.01
C ALA A 18 -12.28 3.65 -3.89
N MET A 19 -11.27 2.77 -3.85
CA MET A 19 -11.14 1.75 -2.79
C MET A 19 -10.95 2.39 -1.41
N ALA A 20 -10.10 3.42 -1.30
CA ALA A 20 -9.83 4.09 -0.02
C ALA A 20 -11.09 4.82 0.51
N GLY A 21 -11.88 5.44 -0.37
CA GLY A 21 -13.16 6.05 -0.02
C GLY A 21 -14.21 5.01 0.40
N MET A 22 -14.28 3.87 -0.31
CA MET A 22 -15.14 2.74 0.09
C MET A 22 -14.74 2.16 1.45
N ARG A 23 -13.44 2.09 1.73
CA ARG A 23 -12.90 1.62 3.01
C ARG A 23 -13.24 2.55 4.19
N LEU A 24 -13.56 3.81 3.93
CA LEU A 24 -14.14 4.73 4.91
C LEU A 24 -15.66 4.60 4.97
N GLY A 25 -16.33 4.77 3.83
CA GLY A 25 -17.80 4.92 3.79
C GLY A 25 -18.56 3.64 4.14
N ALA A 26 -18.10 2.47 3.67
CA ALA A 26 -18.81 1.22 3.94
C ALA A 26 -18.83 0.83 5.44
N PRO A 27 -17.73 0.92 6.20
CA PRO A 27 -17.74 0.74 7.64
C PRO A 27 -18.62 1.77 8.38
N LEU A 28 -18.58 3.05 8.00
CA LEU A 28 -19.40 4.08 8.61
C LEU A 28 -20.88 3.78 8.42
N LEU A 29 -21.30 3.41 7.21
CA LEU A 29 -22.67 3.02 6.94
C LEU A 29 -23.10 1.77 7.72
N ALA A 30 -22.21 0.79 7.87
CA ALA A 30 -22.48 -0.40 8.67
C ALA A 30 -22.70 -0.05 10.15
N LEU A 31 -21.87 0.82 10.73
CA LEU A 31 -22.05 1.34 12.09
C LEU A 31 -23.37 2.07 12.25
N GLN A 32 -23.70 2.95 11.32
CA GLN A 32 -24.98 3.70 11.33
C GLN A 32 -26.20 2.77 11.28
N LYS A 33 -26.10 1.66 10.57
CA LYS A 33 -27.15 0.63 10.53
C LYS A 33 -27.18 -0.28 11.77
N GLY A 34 -26.36 -0.03 12.79
CA GLY A 34 -26.34 -0.77 14.04
C GLY A 34 -25.57 -2.10 14.00
N TYR A 35 -24.74 -2.33 12.97
CA TYR A 35 -23.90 -3.53 12.95
C TYR A 35 -22.80 -3.46 14.01
N SER A 36 -22.46 -4.60 14.60
CA SER A 36 -21.46 -4.69 15.66
C SER A 36 -20.04 -4.31 15.16
N ALA A 37 -19.17 -3.89 16.09
CA ALA A 37 -17.77 -3.62 15.80
C ALA A 37 -17.05 -4.82 15.17
N ALA A 38 -17.42 -6.05 15.55
CA ALA A 38 -16.88 -7.27 14.95
C ALA A 38 -17.27 -7.41 13.47
N ALA A 39 -18.52 -7.12 13.11
CA ALA A 39 -18.99 -7.13 11.73
C ALA A 39 -18.27 -6.06 10.89
N VAL A 40 -18.05 -4.87 11.46
CA VAL A 40 -17.29 -3.79 10.81
C VAL A 40 -15.83 -4.18 10.64
N GLY A 41 -15.23 -4.81 11.63
CA GLY A 41 -13.87 -5.37 11.53
C GLY A 41 -13.74 -6.40 10.41
N LEU A 42 -14.71 -7.31 10.28
CA LEU A 42 -14.77 -8.25 9.16
C LEU A 42 -14.84 -7.51 7.82
N LEU A 43 -15.72 -6.52 7.70
CA LEU A 43 -15.88 -5.73 6.48
C LEU A 43 -14.56 -5.07 6.06
N ILE A 44 -13.83 -4.47 7.00
CA ILE A 44 -12.51 -3.86 6.73
C ILE A 44 -11.48 -4.92 6.30
N ALA A 45 -11.48 -6.09 6.96
CA ALA A 45 -10.57 -7.17 6.62
C ALA A 45 -10.78 -7.71 5.19
N LEU A 46 -12.01 -7.69 4.67
CA LEU A 46 -12.33 -8.16 3.32
C LEU A 46 -11.62 -7.34 2.22
N PHE A 47 -11.35 -6.04 2.43
CA PHE A 47 -10.58 -5.23 1.48
C PHE A 47 -9.14 -5.76 1.30
N ALA A 48 -8.51 -6.21 2.39
CA ALA A 48 -7.14 -6.73 2.34
C ALA A 48 -7.11 -8.23 1.96
N LEU A 49 -8.10 -9.00 2.40
CA LEU A 49 -8.18 -10.44 2.18
C LEU A 49 -8.10 -10.80 0.69
N THR A 50 -8.87 -10.11 -0.14
CA THR A 50 -8.88 -10.34 -1.58
C THR A 50 -7.51 -10.04 -2.19
N GLN A 51 -6.80 -9.02 -1.69
CA GLN A 51 -5.46 -8.70 -2.17
C GLN A 51 -4.44 -9.80 -1.84
N VAL A 52 -4.60 -10.50 -0.71
CA VAL A 52 -3.73 -11.64 -0.37
C VAL A 52 -3.92 -12.79 -1.36
N PHE A 53 -5.17 -13.20 -1.58
CA PHE A 53 -5.46 -14.37 -2.42
C PHE A 53 -5.34 -14.10 -3.92
N LEU A 54 -5.72 -12.91 -4.38
CA LEU A 54 -5.67 -12.57 -5.81
C LEU A 54 -4.31 -12.03 -6.27
N ALA A 55 -3.38 -11.68 -5.37
CA ALA A 55 -2.10 -11.08 -5.76
C ALA A 55 -1.32 -11.95 -6.76
N LEU A 56 -1.18 -13.24 -6.48
CA LEU A 56 -0.44 -14.14 -7.34
C LEU A 56 -1.17 -14.46 -8.68
N PRO A 57 -2.46 -14.82 -8.69
CA PRO A 57 -3.23 -14.92 -9.93
C PRO A 57 -3.19 -13.64 -10.78
N ALA A 58 -3.36 -12.47 -10.16
CA ALA A 58 -3.30 -11.18 -10.86
C ALA A 58 -1.92 -10.91 -11.46
N GLY A 59 -0.84 -11.25 -10.74
CA GLY A 59 0.52 -11.16 -11.24
C GLY A 59 0.75 -12.01 -12.48
N ARG A 60 0.35 -13.28 -12.43
CA ARG A 60 0.41 -14.19 -13.58
C ARG A 60 -0.46 -13.72 -14.75
N PHE A 61 -1.62 -13.19 -14.45
CA PHE A 61 -2.51 -12.64 -15.46
C PHE A 61 -1.89 -11.42 -16.16
N ALA A 62 -1.25 -10.52 -15.39
CA ALA A 62 -0.52 -9.37 -15.91
C ALA A 62 0.71 -9.80 -16.75
N ASP A 63 1.42 -10.85 -16.35
CA ASP A 63 2.55 -11.39 -17.13
C ASP A 63 2.12 -11.89 -18.50
N ARG A 64 0.93 -12.50 -18.59
CA ARG A 64 0.41 -13.07 -19.86
C ARG A 64 -0.27 -12.05 -20.76
N HIS A 65 -1.00 -11.09 -20.17
CA HIS A 65 -1.90 -10.21 -20.91
C HIS A 65 -1.47 -8.74 -20.99
N GLY A 66 -0.31 -8.39 -20.36
CA GLY A 66 0.16 -7.00 -20.33
C GLY A 66 -0.57 -6.13 -19.33
N LEU A 67 -0.76 -4.84 -19.64
CA LEU A 67 -1.37 -3.85 -18.77
C LEU A 67 -2.88 -3.74 -18.96
N LYS A 68 -3.33 -3.57 -20.22
CA LYS A 68 -4.70 -3.11 -20.49
C LYS A 68 -5.78 -4.07 -20.00
N ARG A 69 -5.64 -5.38 -20.26
CA ARG A 69 -6.66 -6.38 -19.87
C ARG A 69 -6.80 -6.48 -18.33
N PRO A 70 -5.73 -6.66 -17.55
CA PRO A 70 -5.83 -6.66 -16.08
C PRO A 70 -6.41 -5.36 -15.54
N LEU A 71 -5.98 -4.21 -16.06
CA LEU A 71 -6.45 -2.92 -15.60
C LEU A 71 -7.94 -2.69 -15.94
N MET A 72 -8.38 -3.07 -17.14
CA MET A 72 -9.79 -2.98 -17.54
C MET A 72 -10.70 -3.83 -16.63
N LEU A 73 -10.30 -5.07 -16.33
CA LEU A 73 -11.05 -5.94 -15.41
C LEU A 73 -11.06 -5.37 -13.98
N SER A 74 -9.94 -4.79 -13.54
CA SER A 74 -9.86 -4.11 -12.23
C SER A 74 -10.79 -2.90 -12.19
N VAL A 75 -10.81 -2.07 -13.23
CA VAL A 75 -11.74 -0.94 -13.35
C VAL A 75 -13.18 -1.41 -13.28
N ALA A 76 -13.54 -2.42 -14.08
CA ALA A 76 -14.88 -2.98 -14.08
C ALA A 76 -15.29 -3.51 -12.70
N ALA A 77 -14.44 -4.28 -12.04
CA ALA A 77 -14.69 -4.82 -10.71
C ALA A 77 -14.83 -3.73 -9.64
N ALA A 78 -13.92 -2.73 -9.63
CA ALA A 78 -13.98 -1.64 -8.66
C ALA A 78 -15.23 -0.78 -8.85
N SER A 79 -15.55 -0.41 -10.10
CA SER A 79 -16.74 0.39 -10.40
C SER A 79 -18.03 -0.38 -10.10
N SER A 80 -18.11 -1.67 -10.45
CA SER A 80 -19.27 -2.50 -10.11
C SER A 80 -19.44 -2.65 -8.60
N GLY A 81 -18.34 -2.88 -7.86
CA GLY A 81 -18.39 -3.00 -6.41
C GLY A 81 -18.92 -1.75 -5.73
N ALA A 82 -18.42 -0.56 -6.10
CA ALA A 82 -18.91 0.70 -5.56
C ALA A 82 -20.34 1.03 -6.01
N ALA A 83 -20.70 0.75 -7.28
CA ALA A 83 -22.06 0.94 -7.80
C ALA A 83 -23.09 0.05 -7.09
N LEU A 84 -22.76 -1.21 -6.83
CA LEU A 84 -23.62 -2.12 -6.05
C LEU A 84 -23.91 -1.57 -4.66
N ALA A 85 -22.89 -1.04 -3.97
CA ALA A 85 -23.07 -0.40 -2.67
C ALA A 85 -23.95 0.86 -2.74
N ALA A 86 -23.86 1.63 -3.83
CA ALA A 86 -24.71 2.80 -4.04
C ALA A 86 -26.19 2.43 -4.23
N VAL A 87 -26.47 1.36 -4.98
CA VAL A 87 -27.85 0.92 -5.30
C VAL A 87 -28.46 0.14 -4.14
N LEU A 88 -27.75 -0.83 -3.59
CA LEU A 88 -28.21 -1.78 -2.56
C LEU A 88 -27.25 -1.78 -1.36
N PRO A 89 -27.29 -0.74 -0.48
CA PRO A 89 -26.40 -0.61 0.64
C PRO A 89 -26.74 -1.53 1.83
N SER A 90 -26.84 -2.84 1.57
CA SER A 90 -27.00 -3.88 2.59
C SER A 90 -25.64 -4.44 3.01
N PHE A 91 -25.53 -5.00 4.22
CA PHE A 91 -24.26 -5.50 4.73
C PHE A 91 -23.58 -6.56 3.82
N PRO A 92 -24.30 -7.58 3.28
CA PRO A 92 -23.70 -8.53 2.34
C PRO A 92 -23.16 -7.85 1.07
N VAL A 93 -23.87 -6.83 0.56
CA VAL A 93 -23.43 -6.07 -0.61
C VAL A 93 -22.22 -5.21 -0.29
N LEU A 94 -22.13 -4.60 0.90
CA LEU A 94 -20.94 -3.90 1.35
C LEU A 94 -19.73 -4.86 1.46
N CYS A 95 -19.93 -6.08 1.93
CA CYS A 95 -18.89 -7.11 1.95
C CYS A 95 -18.43 -7.49 0.53
N LEU A 96 -19.37 -7.70 -0.39
CA LEU A 96 -19.04 -7.97 -1.79
C LEU A 96 -18.30 -6.79 -2.44
N SER A 97 -18.75 -5.57 -2.17
CA SER A 97 -18.08 -4.34 -2.62
C SER A 97 -16.64 -4.24 -2.09
N ALA A 98 -16.41 -4.58 -0.83
CA ALA A 98 -15.07 -4.61 -0.23
C ALA A 98 -14.15 -5.63 -0.93
N LEU A 99 -14.65 -6.84 -1.21
CA LEU A 99 -13.92 -7.86 -1.95
C LEU A 99 -13.57 -7.40 -3.38
N LEU A 100 -14.54 -6.82 -4.10
CA LEU A 100 -14.35 -6.37 -5.47
C LEU A 100 -13.39 -5.19 -5.56
N THR A 101 -13.59 -4.14 -4.75
CA THR A 101 -12.75 -2.94 -4.80
C THR A 101 -11.35 -3.20 -4.27
N GLY A 102 -11.21 -3.99 -3.20
CA GLY A 102 -9.92 -4.38 -2.65
C GLY A 102 -9.10 -5.23 -3.62
N GLY A 103 -9.69 -6.29 -4.17
CA GLY A 103 -9.05 -7.18 -5.14
C GLY A 103 -8.68 -6.46 -6.44
N ALA A 104 -9.59 -5.63 -6.94
CA ALA A 104 -9.36 -4.80 -8.13
C ALA A 104 -8.15 -3.88 -7.97
N THR A 105 -8.05 -3.20 -6.82
CA THR A 105 -6.94 -2.28 -6.53
C THR A 105 -5.61 -3.03 -6.49
N GLY A 106 -5.57 -4.19 -5.81
CA GLY A 106 -4.35 -5.01 -5.75
C GLY A 106 -3.91 -5.49 -7.14
N ALA A 107 -4.84 -5.99 -7.95
CA ALA A 107 -4.54 -6.46 -9.31
C ALA A 107 -4.06 -5.32 -10.22
N ALA A 108 -4.70 -4.15 -10.16
CA ALA A 108 -4.30 -2.98 -10.93
C ALA A 108 -2.90 -2.49 -10.55
N VAL A 109 -2.59 -2.42 -9.24
CA VAL A 109 -1.27 -2.01 -8.74
C VAL A 109 -0.18 -2.93 -9.29
N ILE A 110 -0.39 -4.26 -9.28
CA ILE A 110 0.57 -5.23 -9.83
C ILE A 110 0.78 -4.98 -11.32
N ALA A 111 -0.30 -4.82 -12.10
CA ALA A 111 -0.22 -4.60 -13.54
C ALA A 111 0.50 -3.29 -13.89
N LEU A 112 0.19 -2.19 -13.17
CA LEU A 112 0.82 -0.88 -13.33
C LEU A 112 2.31 -0.92 -12.97
N GLN A 113 2.66 -1.48 -11.81
CA GLN A 113 4.05 -1.60 -11.36
C GLN A 113 4.89 -2.45 -12.32
N ARG A 114 4.32 -3.56 -12.80
CA ARG A 114 4.96 -4.40 -13.81
C ARG A 114 5.21 -3.64 -15.11
N HIS A 115 4.22 -2.93 -15.62
CA HIS A 115 4.32 -2.18 -16.87
C HIS A 115 5.37 -1.06 -16.76
N VAL A 116 5.28 -0.22 -15.72
CA VAL A 116 6.20 0.90 -15.50
C VAL A 116 7.64 0.39 -15.29
N GLY A 117 7.80 -0.70 -14.53
CA GLY A 117 9.13 -1.28 -14.30
C GLY A 117 9.76 -1.86 -15.57
N ARG A 118 8.95 -2.45 -16.46
CA ARG A 118 9.44 -2.96 -17.76
C ARG A 118 9.74 -1.85 -18.79
N ALA A 119 9.09 -0.70 -18.66
CA ALA A 119 9.34 0.45 -19.53
C ALA A 119 10.64 1.19 -19.19
N ALA A 120 11.22 0.97 -18.01
CA ALA A 120 12.47 1.59 -17.60
C ALA A 120 13.67 0.94 -18.33
N SER A 121 14.56 1.77 -18.86
CA SER A 121 15.70 1.34 -19.70
C SER A 121 16.95 1.02 -18.88
N ASN A 122 17.05 1.53 -17.65
CA ASN A 122 18.21 1.36 -16.80
C ASN A 122 17.84 1.46 -15.30
N PRO A 123 18.72 1.03 -14.36
CA PRO A 123 18.45 1.03 -12.93
C PRO A 123 18.13 2.42 -12.35
N VAL A 124 18.71 3.48 -12.87
CA VAL A 124 18.44 4.85 -12.39
C VAL A 124 17.01 5.25 -12.74
N GLN A 125 16.61 5.03 -14.00
CA GLN A 125 15.24 5.30 -14.43
C GLN A 125 14.23 4.41 -13.66
N LEU A 126 14.59 3.18 -13.36
CA LEU A 126 13.76 2.26 -12.58
C LEU A 126 13.46 2.83 -11.17
N LYS A 127 14.49 3.34 -10.47
CA LYS A 127 14.32 4.03 -9.17
C LYS A 127 13.41 5.25 -9.30
N GLN A 128 13.63 6.06 -10.33
CA GLN A 128 12.84 7.27 -10.57
C GLN A 128 11.37 6.97 -10.82
N VAL A 129 11.04 6.03 -11.71
CA VAL A 129 9.65 5.71 -12.04
C VAL A 129 8.90 5.11 -10.86
N PHE A 130 9.56 4.26 -10.05
CA PHE A 130 8.94 3.73 -8.84
C PHE A 130 8.80 4.77 -7.72
N SER A 131 9.71 5.72 -7.62
CA SER A 131 9.56 6.84 -6.68
C SER A 131 8.35 7.71 -7.04
N TRP A 132 8.17 8.05 -8.31
CA TRP A 132 6.99 8.77 -8.77
C TRP A 132 5.70 7.97 -8.61
N LEU A 133 5.73 6.69 -8.96
CA LEU A 133 4.56 5.82 -8.84
C LEU A 133 4.13 5.62 -7.38
N ALA A 134 5.07 5.65 -6.44
CA ALA A 134 4.81 5.52 -5.01
C ALA A 134 4.04 6.72 -4.40
N ILE A 135 3.93 7.83 -5.11
CA ILE A 135 3.10 8.99 -4.70
C ILE A 135 1.61 8.65 -4.84
N ALA A 136 1.25 7.83 -5.84
CA ALA A 136 -0.15 7.54 -6.14
C ALA A 136 -0.93 6.94 -4.96
N PRO A 137 -0.46 5.91 -4.24
CA PRO A 137 -1.16 5.41 -3.05
C PRO A 137 -1.29 6.45 -1.93
N ALA A 138 -0.27 7.30 -1.74
CA ALA A 138 -0.31 8.34 -0.71
C ALA A 138 -1.40 9.38 -1.03
N ALA A 139 -1.42 9.89 -2.25
CA ALA A 139 -2.45 10.82 -2.71
C ALA A 139 -3.85 10.20 -2.66
N ALA A 140 -4.00 8.94 -3.07
CA ALA A 140 -5.26 8.24 -3.09
C ALA A 140 -5.83 7.99 -1.69
N ASN A 141 -4.99 7.61 -0.73
CA ASN A 141 -5.39 7.39 0.67
C ASN A 141 -5.79 8.69 1.39
N PHE A 142 -5.39 9.84 0.87
CA PHE A 142 -5.91 11.14 1.32
C PHE A 142 -7.19 11.51 0.58
N LEU A 143 -7.14 11.55 -0.75
CA LEU A 143 -8.24 12.04 -1.59
C LEU A 143 -9.50 11.17 -1.47
N GLY A 144 -9.35 9.86 -1.43
CA GLY A 144 -10.49 8.93 -1.37
C GLY A 144 -11.36 9.14 -0.14
N PRO A 145 -10.83 9.00 1.08
CA PRO A 145 -11.58 9.24 2.32
C PRO A 145 -12.06 10.68 2.44
N PHE A 146 -11.25 11.66 2.05
CA PHE A 146 -11.61 13.08 2.11
C PHE A 146 -12.83 13.39 1.23
N CYS A 147 -12.79 13.01 -0.05
CA CYS A 147 -13.92 13.21 -0.95
C CYS A 147 -15.16 12.41 -0.52
N ALA A 148 -14.97 11.16 -0.08
CA ALA A 148 -16.07 10.35 0.41
C ALA A 148 -16.74 10.97 1.64
N GLY A 149 -15.95 11.44 2.62
CA GLY A 149 -16.46 12.12 3.81
C GLY A 149 -17.24 13.39 3.47
N LEU A 150 -16.69 14.26 2.61
CA LEU A 150 -17.37 15.46 2.16
C LEU A 150 -18.72 15.13 1.50
N LEU A 151 -18.76 14.12 0.63
CA LEU A 151 -20.00 13.72 -0.05
C LEU A 151 -21.02 13.13 0.94
N ILE A 152 -20.58 12.31 1.88
CA ILE A 152 -21.46 11.73 2.91
C ILE A 152 -22.10 12.82 3.75
N ASP A 153 -21.35 13.86 4.14
CA ASP A 153 -21.83 14.88 5.04
C ASP A 153 -22.65 15.99 4.36
N HIS A 154 -22.39 16.27 3.06
CA HIS A 154 -22.94 17.45 2.38
C HIS A 154 -23.84 17.16 1.19
N SER A 155 -23.94 15.90 0.71
CA SER A 155 -24.74 15.57 -0.49
C SER A 155 -26.13 15.03 -0.17
N GLY A 156 -26.43 14.73 1.10
CA GLY A 156 -27.73 14.27 1.56
C GLY A 156 -28.63 15.41 2.03
N ARG A 157 -29.77 15.05 2.61
CA ARG A 157 -30.71 15.99 3.26
C ARG A 157 -30.23 16.36 4.67
N SER A 158 -29.49 15.52 5.30
CA SER A 158 -28.83 15.71 6.60
C SER A 158 -27.44 15.06 6.60
N PRO A 159 -26.52 15.52 7.46
CA PRO A 159 -25.18 14.90 7.54
C PRO A 159 -25.26 13.40 7.78
N ALA A 160 -24.47 12.65 7.02
CA ALA A 160 -24.35 11.19 7.08
C ALA A 160 -25.66 10.42 6.87
N ASP A 161 -26.62 10.96 6.12
CA ASP A 161 -27.84 10.23 5.76
C ASP A 161 -27.60 9.18 4.64
N LEU A 162 -28.56 8.28 4.43
CA LEU A 162 -28.46 7.24 3.42
C LEU A 162 -28.28 7.78 1.98
N PRO A 163 -28.97 8.86 1.54
CA PRO A 163 -28.70 9.52 0.27
C PRO A 163 -27.26 10.00 0.13
N GLY A 164 -26.66 10.62 1.16
CA GLY A 164 -25.26 11.05 1.15
C GLY A 164 -24.29 9.89 0.91
N PHE A 165 -24.48 8.74 1.58
CA PHE A 165 -23.71 7.54 1.33
C PHE A 165 -23.86 7.02 -0.11
N ARG A 166 -25.09 6.98 -0.63
CA ARG A 166 -25.35 6.53 -2.00
C ARG A 166 -24.66 7.41 -3.03
N ILE A 167 -24.72 8.73 -2.87
CA ILE A 167 -24.04 9.68 -3.76
C ILE A 167 -22.53 9.48 -3.67
N ALA A 168 -21.98 9.36 -2.46
CA ALA A 168 -20.56 9.10 -2.27
C ALA A 168 -20.12 7.82 -3.01
N PHE A 169 -20.83 6.71 -2.81
CA PHE A 169 -20.52 5.44 -3.47
C PHE A 169 -20.69 5.52 -5.00
N ALA A 170 -21.68 6.23 -5.50
CA ALA A 170 -21.88 6.46 -6.95
C ALA A 170 -20.70 7.25 -7.55
N VAL A 171 -20.24 8.32 -6.88
CA VAL A 171 -19.07 9.08 -7.32
C VAL A 171 -17.81 8.21 -7.26
N LEU A 172 -17.63 7.42 -6.19
CA LEU A 172 -16.51 6.49 -6.08
C LEU A 172 -16.53 5.42 -7.18
N ALA A 173 -17.72 5.00 -7.66
CA ALA A 173 -17.84 4.08 -8.79
C ALA A 173 -17.39 4.69 -10.12
N LEU A 174 -17.47 6.00 -10.29
CA LEU A 174 -17.02 6.71 -11.49
C LEU A 174 -15.51 6.95 -11.54
N LEU A 175 -14.83 7.02 -10.38
CA LEU A 175 -13.39 7.29 -10.34
C LEU A 175 -12.55 6.27 -11.11
N PRO A 176 -12.75 4.93 -10.97
CA PRO A 176 -12.00 3.96 -11.77
C PRO A 176 -12.24 4.12 -13.27
N LEU A 177 -13.49 4.43 -13.70
CA LEU A 177 -13.81 4.69 -15.10
C LEU A 177 -13.07 5.91 -15.64
N ALA A 178 -13.04 7.00 -14.87
CA ALA A 178 -12.23 8.18 -15.20
C ALA A 178 -10.74 7.82 -15.30
N GLY A 179 -10.22 7.01 -14.36
CA GLY A 179 -8.84 6.50 -14.41
C GLY A 179 -8.55 5.70 -15.68
N TRP A 180 -9.50 4.88 -16.14
CA TRP A 180 -9.38 4.15 -17.38
C TRP A 180 -9.22 5.06 -18.60
N LEU A 181 -9.91 6.21 -18.64
CA LEU A 181 -9.78 7.17 -19.74
C LEU A 181 -8.34 7.68 -19.91
N PHE A 182 -7.60 7.82 -18.81
CA PHE A 182 -6.18 8.15 -18.87
C PHE A 182 -5.33 6.97 -19.34
N ALA A 183 -5.56 5.78 -18.78
CA ALA A 183 -4.74 4.60 -19.03
C ALA A 183 -4.99 3.95 -20.43
N ARG A 184 -6.18 4.06 -21.00
CA ARG A 184 -6.53 3.42 -22.28
C ARG A 184 -5.64 3.83 -23.47
N ARG A 185 -5.04 5.01 -23.40
CA ARG A 185 -4.12 5.54 -24.43
C ARG A 185 -2.69 5.01 -24.30
N THR A 186 -2.34 4.38 -23.16
CA THR A 186 -1.03 3.74 -22.97
C THR A 186 -0.93 2.52 -23.90
N GLN A 187 0.22 2.34 -24.53
CA GLN A 187 0.46 1.16 -25.36
C GLN A 187 0.95 -0.01 -24.49
N ASP A 188 0.45 -1.21 -24.75
CA ASP A 188 0.98 -2.41 -24.11
C ASP A 188 2.41 -2.66 -24.62
N LEU A 189 3.31 -2.97 -23.71
CA LEU A 189 4.67 -3.39 -24.06
C LEU A 189 4.64 -4.75 -24.78
N PRO A 190 5.59 -5.01 -25.69
CA PRO A 190 5.72 -6.31 -26.34
C PRO A 190 5.66 -7.46 -25.34
N ARG A 191 4.91 -8.50 -25.67
CA ARG A 191 4.81 -9.67 -24.80
C ARG A 191 6.14 -10.38 -24.78
N VAL A 192 6.59 -10.77 -23.58
CA VAL A 192 7.72 -11.69 -23.47
C VAL A 192 7.20 -13.08 -23.83
N ALA A 193 7.78 -13.68 -24.84
CA ALA A 193 7.43 -15.05 -25.23
C ALA A 193 7.59 -15.99 -24.01
N PRO A 194 6.66 -16.92 -23.79
CA PRO A 194 6.89 -17.98 -22.81
C PRO A 194 8.16 -18.72 -23.20
N VAL A 195 8.98 -19.07 -22.21
CA VAL A 195 10.13 -19.97 -22.46
C VAL A 195 9.53 -21.30 -22.91
N GLU A 196 9.71 -21.63 -24.20
CA GLU A 196 9.27 -22.89 -24.78
C GLU A 196 10.08 -24.04 -24.17
N GLY A 197 9.42 -25.12 -23.80
CA GLY A 197 10.05 -26.41 -23.51
C GLY A 197 10.30 -26.81 -22.06
N GLY A 198 9.81 -26.09 -21.06
CA GLY A 198 9.93 -26.49 -19.66
C GLY A 198 8.60 -26.59 -18.91
N ALA A 199 8.53 -27.40 -17.86
CA ALA A 199 7.42 -27.38 -16.88
C ALA A 199 7.25 -25.94 -16.41
N ARG A 200 6.00 -25.42 -16.44
CA ARG A 200 5.71 -24.03 -16.05
C ARG A 200 6.25 -23.79 -14.63
N PRO A 201 7.26 -22.90 -14.45
CA PRO A 201 7.84 -22.67 -13.13
C PRO A 201 6.74 -22.19 -12.18
N ARG A 202 6.71 -22.74 -10.97
CA ARG A 202 5.78 -22.30 -9.93
C ARG A 202 6.24 -20.94 -9.40
N ALA A 203 5.31 -20.04 -9.05
CA ALA A 203 5.68 -18.74 -8.46
C ALA A 203 6.56 -18.91 -7.22
N TRP A 204 6.28 -19.94 -6.42
CA TRP A 204 7.05 -20.31 -5.23
C TRP A 204 8.53 -20.66 -5.52
N ASP A 205 8.89 -20.99 -6.77
CA ASP A 205 10.27 -21.23 -7.16
C ASP A 205 11.14 -19.97 -7.06
N LEU A 206 10.53 -18.77 -7.13
CA LEU A 206 11.21 -17.50 -6.85
C LEU A 206 11.75 -17.45 -5.42
N LEU A 207 11.08 -18.10 -4.46
CA LEU A 207 11.53 -18.19 -3.06
C LEU A 207 12.77 -19.12 -2.89
N ARG A 208 13.09 -19.96 -3.87
CA ARG A 208 14.33 -20.75 -3.85
C ARG A 208 15.56 -19.88 -4.10
N GLN A 209 15.38 -18.75 -4.79
CA GLN A 209 16.45 -17.78 -5.01
C GLN A 209 16.72 -17.02 -3.70
N SER A 210 17.93 -17.15 -3.17
CA SER A 210 18.30 -16.56 -1.88
C SER A 210 18.15 -15.03 -1.87
N MET A 211 18.47 -14.38 -3.00
CA MET A 211 18.37 -12.94 -3.17
C MET A 211 16.92 -12.47 -3.11
N PHE A 212 16.00 -13.14 -3.83
CA PHE A 212 14.58 -12.82 -3.83
C PHE A 212 13.97 -13.00 -2.43
N ARG A 213 14.28 -14.11 -1.76
CA ARG A 213 13.82 -14.37 -0.39
C ARG A 213 14.32 -13.33 0.61
N ARG A 214 15.60 -12.92 0.51
CA ARG A 214 16.14 -11.84 1.35
C ARG A 214 15.46 -10.51 1.08
N LEU A 215 15.24 -10.16 -0.18
CA LEU A 215 14.55 -8.92 -0.55
C LEU A 215 13.10 -8.90 -0.04
N LEU A 216 12.36 -10.01 -0.16
CA LEU A 216 11.01 -10.13 0.40
C LEU A 216 11.01 -9.97 1.92
N PHE A 217 11.97 -10.61 2.62
CA PHE A 217 12.10 -10.48 4.08
C PHE A 217 12.37 -9.03 4.48
N VAL A 218 13.30 -8.35 3.82
CA VAL A 218 13.61 -6.94 4.07
C VAL A 218 12.40 -6.06 3.79
N ASN A 219 11.70 -6.30 2.68
CA ASN A 219 10.48 -5.57 2.35
C ASN A 219 9.36 -5.78 3.39
N TRP A 220 9.17 -7.01 3.86
CA TRP A 220 8.23 -7.33 4.92
C TRP A 220 8.59 -6.59 6.22
N LEU A 221 9.86 -6.62 6.61
CA LEU A 221 10.35 -5.96 7.81
C LEU A 221 10.07 -4.45 7.80
N GLN A 222 10.34 -3.80 6.67
CA GLN A 222 10.10 -2.36 6.51
C GLN A 222 8.61 -2.01 6.45
N SER A 223 7.79 -2.85 5.80
CA SER A 223 6.34 -2.67 5.79
C SER A 223 5.74 -2.88 7.17
N SER A 224 6.20 -3.90 7.90
CA SER A 224 5.78 -4.12 9.30
C SER A 224 6.18 -2.95 10.21
N SER A 225 7.33 -2.31 9.98
CA SER A 225 7.73 -1.11 10.72
C SER A 225 6.78 0.07 10.48
N TRP A 226 6.24 0.19 9.27
CA TRP A 226 5.18 1.15 8.99
C TRP A 226 3.92 0.85 9.81
N ASP A 227 3.50 -0.42 9.82
CA ASP A 227 2.33 -0.88 10.57
C ASP A 227 2.53 -0.70 12.09
N VAL A 228 3.74 -0.97 12.62
CA VAL A 228 4.14 -0.70 14.03
C VAL A 228 3.88 0.75 14.38
N HIS A 229 4.44 1.68 13.60
CA HIS A 229 4.29 3.10 13.88
C HIS A 229 2.82 3.54 13.80
N ALA A 230 2.11 3.15 12.75
CA ALA A 230 0.72 3.54 12.53
C ALA A 230 -0.23 2.99 13.60
N PHE A 231 0.06 1.81 14.15
CA PHE A 231 -0.77 1.16 15.16
C PHE A 231 -0.41 1.57 16.60
N LEU A 232 0.89 1.60 16.93
CA LEU A 232 1.33 1.84 18.32
C LEU A 232 1.36 3.32 18.69
N LEU A 233 1.59 4.23 17.73
CA LEU A 233 1.63 5.67 18.02
C LEU A 233 0.34 6.20 18.64
N PRO A 234 -0.86 5.89 18.11
CA PRO A 234 -2.10 6.34 18.74
C PRO A 234 -2.24 5.85 20.18
N ILE A 235 -1.85 4.60 20.46
CA ILE A 235 -1.95 4.01 21.80
C ILE A 235 -0.95 4.69 22.74
N LEU A 236 0.32 4.80 22.35
CA LEU A 236 1.34 5.47 23.13
C LEU A 236 1.01 6.95 23.36
N GLY A 237 0.50 7.64 22.35
CA GLY A 237 0.07 9.02 22.46
C GLY A 237 -1.08 9.19 23.46
N HIS A 238 -2.05 8.29 23.45
CA HIS A 238 -3.13 8.27 24.41
C HIS A 238 -2.62 8.00 25.85
N GLU A 239 -1.71 7.02 26.05
CA GLU A 239 -1.05 6.76 27.32
C GLU A 239 -0.28 7.98 27.86
N ARG A 240 0.20 8.85 26.98
CA ARG A 240 0.91 10.11 27.30
C ARG A 240 -0.05 11.30 27.48
N GLY A 241 -1.37 11.09 27.42
CA GLY A 241 -2.37 12.13 27.56
C GLY A 241 -2.47 13.08 26.37
N LEU A 242 -1.95 12.70 25.18
CA LEU A 242 -2.06 13.53 23.98
C LEU A 242 -3.48 13.48 23.40
N GLY A 243 -4.00 14.64 23.02
CA GLY A 243 -5.28 14.72 22.32
C GLY A 243 -5.24 14.09 20.92
N ALA A 244 -6.41 13.65 20.43
CA ALA A 244 -6.53 12.98 19.13
C ALA A 244 -5.99 13.83 17.98
N SER A 245 -6.20 15.16 18.00
CA SER A 245 -5.67 16.09 16.99
C SER A 245 -4.15 16.14 16.96
N VAL A 246 -3.50 16.06 18.12
CA VAL A 246 -2.03 16.03 18.23
C VAL A 246 -1.49 14.72 17.68
N ILE A 247 -2.09 13.58 18.06
CA ILE A 247 -1.72 12.26 17.54
C ILE A 247 -1.90 12.23 16.01
N GLY A 248 -3.04 12.74 15.51
CA GLY A 248 -3.31 12.85 14.07
C GLY A 248 -2.29 13.72 13.35
N SER A 249 -1.85 14.83 13.96
CA SER A 249 -0.81 15.71 13.40
C SER A 249 0.54 15.02 13.31
N ILE A 250 0.91 14.21 14.30
CA ILE A 250 2.16 13.41 14.29
C ILE A 250 2.12 12.37 13.16
N LEU A 251 1.01 11.64 12.99
CA LEU A 251 0.80 10.70 11.88
C LEU A 251 0.81 11.41 10.53
N GLY A 252 0.19 12.59 10.46
CA GLY A 252 0.20 13.44 9.27
C GLY A 252 1.61 13.88 8.88
N ALA A 253 2.42 14.32 9.85
CA ALA A 253 3.81 14.71 9.64
C ALA A 253 4.65 13.55 9.11
N PHE A 254 4.47 12.33 9.66
CA PHE A 254 5.08 11.10 9.14
C PHE A 254 4.70 10.86 7.67
N ALA A 255 3.41 10.96 7.34
CA ALA A 255 2.92 10.72 5.98
C ALA A 255 3.45 11.76 4.99
N ILE A 256 3.51 13.04 5.39
CA ILE A 256 4.10 14.13 4.59
C ILE A 256 5.59 13.87 4.36
N ALA A 257 6.35 13.53 5.39
CA ALA A 257 7.77 13.21 5.25
C ALA A 257 8.00 12.03 4.28
N ALA A 258 7.18 10.98 4.39
CA ALA A 258 7.23 9.84 3.49
C ALA A 258 6.86 10.21 2.03
N ALA A 259 5.97 11.16 1.83
CA ALA A 259 5.64 11.68 0.49
C ALA A 259 6.77 12.56 -0.06
N VAL A 260 7.31 13.46 0.76
CA VAL A 260 8.40 14.36 0.37
C VAL A 260 9.65 13.60 -0.08
N ILE A 261 10.08 12.57 0.67
CA ILE A 261 11.26 11.79 0.28
C ILE A 261 11.05 11.09 -1.08
N ARG A 262 9.85 10.65 -1.41
CA ARG A 262 9.53 10.04 -2.70
C ARG A 262 9.62 11.02 -3.86
N ILE A 263 9.39 12.31 -3.61
CA ILE A 263 9.58 13.39 -4.61
C ILE A 263 11.07 13.71 -4.75
N VAL A 264 11.82 13.75 -3.65
CA VAL A 264 13.25 14.08 -3.64
C VAL A 264 14.12 12.94 -4.17
N LEU A 265 13.75 11.69 -3.88
CA LEU A 265 14.53 10.51 -4.21
C LEU A 265 14.92 10.39 -5.70
N PRO A 266 14.05 10.68 -6.67
CA PRO A 266 14.42 10.70 -8.09
C PRO A 266 15.56 11.66 -8.43
N LEU A 267 15.71 12.77 -7.69
CA LEU A 267 16.75 13.77 -7.90
C LEU A 267 18.14 13.28 -7.46
N VAL A 268 18.18 12.38 -6.48
CA VAL A 268 19.42 11.80 -5.95
C VAL A 268 19.64 10.34 -6.36
N ALA A 269 18.77 9.80 -7.20
CA ALA A 269 18.77 8.38 -7.58
C ALA A 269 20.08 7.89 -8.24
N THR A 270 20.81 8.80 -8.88
CA THR A 270 22.11 8.51 -9.51
C THR A 270 23.23 8.30 -8.50
N ARG A 271 23.11 8.89 -7.30
CA ARG A 271 24.17 8.89 -6.26
C ARG A 271 23.96 7.83 -5.18
N ALA A 272 22.76 7.30 -5.04
CA ALA A 272 22.40 6.39 -3.98
C ALA A 272 22.16 4.97 -4.52
N SER A 273 22.86 3.98 -3.97
CA SER A 273 22.55 2.57 -4.24
C SER A 273 21.30 2.15 -3.44
N GLU A 274 20.49 1.26 -4.02
CA GLU A 274 19.29 0.73 -3.36
C GLU A 274 19.63 0.13 -1.99
N ARG A 275 20.71 -0.64 -1.94
CA ARG A 275 21.21 -1.28 -0.72
C ARG A 275 21.54 -0.26 0.36
N SER A 276 22.25 0.83 0.02
CA SER A 276 22.63 1.87 0.98
C SER A 276 21.39 2.56 1.55
N VAL A 277 20.43 2.91 0.71
CA VAL A 277 19.17 3.55 1.14
C VAL A 277 18.39 2.63 2.09
N ILE A 278 18.23 1.35 1.73
CA ILE A 278 17.52 0.38 2.58
C ILE A 278 18.27 0.14 3.89
N ALA A 279 19.61 0.03 3.86
CA ALA A 279 20.42 -0.16 5.07
C ALA A 279 20.33 1.03 6.02
N THR A 280 20.50 2.25 5.50
CA THR A 280 20.36 3.49 6.29
C THR A 280 18.95 3.59 6.86
N SER A 281 17.91 3.32 6.07
CA SER A 281 16.53 3.30 6.56
C SER A 281 16.34 2.30 7.69
N SER A 282 16.88 1.08 7.58
CA SER A 282 16.79 0.06 8.62
C SER A 282 17.45 0.50 9.92
N VAL A 283 18.65 1.08 9.83
CA VAL A 283 19.38 1.60 11.01
C VAL A 283 18.60 2.75 11.68
N VAL A 284 18.14 3.73 10.86
CA VAL A 284 17.35 4.86 11.35
C VAL A 284 16.05 4.37 12.00
N THR A 285 15.35 3.43 11.38
CA THR A 285 14.11 2.86 11.95
C THR A 285 14.37 2.18 13.30
N ALA A 286 15.44 1.38 13.40
CA ALA A 286 15.82 0.73 14.66
C ALA A 286 16.14 1.75 15.76
N MET A 287 16.90 2.81 15.44
CA MET A 287 17.22 3.88 16.37
C MET A 287 15.99 4.65 16.83
N VAL A 288 15.10 5.01 15.88
CA VAL A 288 13.85 5.71 16.22
C VAL A 288 12.98 4.84 17.12
N PHE A 289 12.82 3.55 16.84
CA PHE A 289 12.04 2.64 17.68
C PHE A 289 12.68 2.43 19.08
N ALA A 290 13.98 2.50 19.19
CA ALA A 290 14.65 2.45 20.50
C ALA A 290 14.38 3.70 21.35
N VAL A 291 14.33 4.87 20.71
CA VAL A 291 14.15 6.17 21.39
C VAL A 291 12.65 6.47 21.62
N TYR A 292 11.76 6.04 20.71
CA TYR A 292 10.36 6.44 20.69
C TYR A 292 9.61 6.24 22.01
N PRO A 293 9.74 5.09 22.71
CA PRO A 293 9.06 4.88 24.00
C PRO A 293 9.55 5.80 25.14
N LEU A 294 10.74 6.39 24.99
CA LEU A 294 11.34 7.29 26.00
C LEU A 294 10.81 8.72 25.88
N LEU A 295 10.14 9.05 24.76
CA LEU A 295 9.65 10.39 24.50
C LEU A 295 8.32 10.63 25.23
N SER A 296 8.22 11.78 25.88
CA SER A 296 6.99 12.21 26.57
C SER A 296 6.32 13.43 25.91
N SER A 297 7.06 14.20 25.10
CA SER A 297 6.53 15.42 24.50
C SER A 297 6.07 15.21 23.06
N ALA A 298 4.94 15.80 22.68
CA ALA A 298 4.39 15.73 21.34
C ALA A 298 5.36 16.23 20.24
N PRO A 299 6.12 17.35 20.42
CA PRO A 299 7.08 17.79 19.43
C PRO A 299 8.21 16.79 19.19
N ALA A 300 8.73 16.16 20.24
CA ALA A 300 9.79 15.14 20.10
C ALA A 300 9.27 13.88 19.38
N MET A 301 8.07 13.41 19.72
CA MET A 301 7.41 12.31 19.00
C MET A 301 7.17 12.67 17.54
N GLY A 302 6.75 13.91 17.25
CA GLY A 302 6.58 14.42 15.90
C GLY A 302 7.87 14.44 15.09
N ALA A 303 8.96 14.94 15.68
CA ALA A 303 10.29 14.96 15.05
C ALA A 303 10.76 13.52 14.70
N CYS A 304 10.65 12.58 15.65
CA CYS A 304 10.97 11.18 15.41
C CYS A 304 10.09 10.57 14.32
N SER A 305 8.78 10.91 14.25
CA SER A 305 7.88 10.47 13.20
C SER A 305 8.27 11.00 11.83
N VAL A 306 8.70 12.25 11.73
CA VAL A 306 9.21 12.85 10.48
C VAL A 306 10.47 12.10 10.00
N VAL A 307 11.44 11.85 10.90
CA VAL A 307 12.65 11.08 10.59
C VAL A 307 12.29 9.68 10.10
N LEU A 308 11.36 9.02 10.79
CA LEU A 308 10.87 7.68 10.41
C LEU A 308 10.15 7.71 9.04
N GLY A 309 9.37 8.77 8.79
CA GLY A 309 8.67 8.97 7.51
C GLY A 309 9.65 9.09 6.34
N PHE A 310 10.73 9.86 6.47
CA PHE A 310 11.80 9.93 5.48
C PHE A 310 12.46 8.55 5.27
N ALA A 311 12.80 7.86 6.35
CA ALA A 311 13.45 6.56 6.30
C ALA A 311 12.57 5.53 5.57
N LEU A 312 11.36 5.26 6.07
CA LEU A 312 10.46 4.24 5.51
C LEU A 312 9.89 4.62 4.14
N GLY A 313 9.71 5.93 3.89
CA GLY A 313 9.21 6.43 2.61
C GLY A 313 10.15 6.13 1.44
N ALA A 314 11.48 6.14 1.69
CA ALA A 314 12.50 5.87 0.69
C ALA A 314 12.62 4.39 0.30
N VAL A 315 12.21 3.46 1.17
CA VAL A 315 12.45 2.01 0.98
C VAL A 315 11.66 1.43 -0.18
N GLN A 316 10.39 1.78 -0.29
CA GLN A 316 9.50 1.19 -1.28
C GLN A 316 10.02 1.30 -2.73
N PRO A 317 10.43 2.47 -3.22
CA PRO A 317 11.00 2.59 -4.56
C PRO A 317 12.27 1.76 -4.75
N MET A 318 13.10 1.67 -3.72
CA MET A 318 14.36 0.90 -3.76
C MET A 318 14.10 -0.60 -3.84
N VAL A 319 13.19 -1.11 -3.03
CA VAL A 319 12.77 -2.53 -3.07
C VAL A 319 12.17 -2.87 -4.43
N MET A 320 11.34 -1.97 -5.00
CA MET A 320 10.74 -2.18 -6.31
C MET A 320 11.79 -2.21 -7.43
N SER A 321 12.77 -1.29 -7.38
CA SER A 321 13.90 -1.27 -8.31
C SER A 321 14.67 -2.58 -8.25
N MET A 322 15.09 -3.02 -7.05
CA MET A 322 15.81 -4.28 -6.87
C MET A 322 15.01 -5.51 -7.32
N LEU A 323 13.72 -5.56 -6.98
CA LEU A 323 12.84 -6.66 -7.35
C LEU A 323 12.79 -6.85 -8.88
N HIS A 324 12.72 -5.77 -9.64
CA HIS A 324 12.74 -5.81 -11.10
C HIS A 324 14.10 -6.22 -11.67
N GLN A 325 15.20 -5.82 -11.01
CA GLN A 325 16.55 -6.17 -11.46
C GLN A 325 16.87 -7.66 -11.23
N ILE A 326 16.41 -8.25 -10.12
CA ILE A 326 16.72 -9.64 -9.76
C ILE A 326 15.71 -10.66 -10.33
N THR A 327 14.60 -10.19 -10.90
CA THR A 327 13.52 -11.06 -11.40
C THR A 327 13.50 -11.06 -12.92
N PRO A 328 13.38 -12.23 -13.58
CA PRO A 328 13.23 -12.29 -15.03
C PRO A 328 11.98 -11.51 -15.50
N HIS A 329 12.08 -10.81 -16.62
CA HIS A 329 11.02 -9.98 -17.19
C HIS A 329 9.68 -10.71 -17.36
N ALA A 330 9.71 -12.00 -17.69
CA ALA A 330 8.52 -12.84 -17.85
C ALA A 330 7.78 -13.12 -16.53
N ARG A 331 8.41 -12.86 -15.39
CA ARG A 331 7.92 -13.22 -14.04
C ARG A 331 7.77 -12.02 -13.10
N HIS A 332 7.88 -10.80 -13.62
CA HIS A 332 7.73 -9.58 -12.80
C HIS A 332 6.37 -9.53 -12.09
N GLY A 333 5.28 -9.93 -12.76
CA GLY A 333 3.95 -9.96 -12.16
C GLY A 333 3.85 -10.98 -11.01
N GLU A 334 4.44 -12.18 -11.16
CA GLU A 334 4.50 -13.17 -10.09
C GLU A 334 5.28 -12.65 -8.87
N ALA A 335 6.43 -12.01 -9.11
CA ALA A 335 7.25 -11.43 -8.05
C ALA A 335 6.52 -10.31 -7.30
N LEU A 336 5.83 -9.42 -8.01
CA LEU A 336 4.99 -8.37 -7.45
C LEU A 336 3.81 -8.96 -6.68
N GLY A 337 3.20 -10.02 -7.20
CA GLY A 337 2.12 -10.75 -6.54
C GLY A 337 2.57 -11.34 -5.20
N LEU A 338 3.71 -12.05 -5.16
CA LEU A 338 4.28 -12.60 -3.93
C LEU A 338 4.59 -11.49 -2.91
N ARG A 339 5.17 -10.38 -3.39
CA ARG A 339 5.47 -9.23 -2.55
C ARG A 339 4.18 -8.64 -1.94
N LEU A 340 3.17 -8.38 -2.75
CA LEU A 340 1.91 -7.79 -2.29
C LEU A 340 1.17 -8.73 -1.32
N MET A 341 1.17 -10.04 -1.61
CA MET A 341 0.62 -11.05 -0.71
C MET A 341 1.30 -11.01 0.66
N THR A 342 2.63 -10.93 0.70
CA THR A 342 3.41 -10.88 1.94
C THR A 342 3.08 -9.62 2.76
N ILE A 343 3.00 -8.45 2.12
CA ILE A 343 2.68 -7.19 2.79
C ILE A 343 1.25 -7.22 3.35
N ASN A 344 0.27 -7.60 2.54
CA ASN A 344 -1.12 -7.60 3.00
C ASN A 344 -1.39 -8.65 4.08
N ALA A 345 -0.74 -9.82 4.00
CA ALA A 345 -0.81 -10.80 5.08
C ALA A 345 -0.22 -10.26 6.39
N SER A 346 0.89 -9.51 6.30
CA SER A 346 1.48 -8.82 7.45
C SER A 346 0.54 -7.77 8.03
N SER A 347 -0.03 -6.89 7.20
CA SER A 347 -0.94 -5.83 7.66
C SER A 347 -2.22 -6.37 8.34
N VAL A 348 -2.61 -7.62 8.06
CA VAL A 348 -3.70 -8.30 8.79
C VAL A 348 -3.19 -8.90 10.11
N ALA A 349 -2.03 -9.56 10.09
CA ALA A 349 -1.51 -10.30 11.24
C ALA A 349 -0.86 -9.39 12.30
N MET A 350 -0.16 -8.33 11.88
CA MET A 350 0.65 -7.50 12.79
C MET A 350 -0.16 -6.78 13.87
N PRO A 351 -1.31 -6.15 13.60
CA PRO A 351 -2.11 -5.52 14.66
C PRO A 351 -2.54 -6.51 15.74
N MET A 352 -2.86 -7.75 15.37
CA MET A 352 -3.24 -8.80 16.32
C MET A 352 -2.04 -9.21 17.18
N LEU A 353 -0.86 -9.38 16.56
CA LEU A 353 0.38 -9.69 17.27
C LEU A 353 0.80 -8.55 18.21
N PHE A 354 0.75 -7.31 17.74
CA PHE A 354 1.13 -6.15 18.55
C PHE A 354 0.17 -5.92 19.71
N GLY A 355 -1.13 -6.18 19.52
CA GLY A 355 -2.13 -6.09 20.59
C GLY A 355 -1.87 -7.13 21.69
N THR A 356 -1.63 -8.38 21.32
CA THR A 356 -1.35 -9.46 22.30
C THR A 356 0.00 -9.28 22.98
N ILE A 357 1.06 -8.97 22.24
CA ILE A 357 2.40 -8.74 22.80
C ILE A 357 2.39 -7.47 23.66
N GLY A 358 1.71 -6.41 23.21
CA GLY A 358 1.57 -5.16 23.96
C GLY A 358 0.88 -5.34 25.32
N ALA A 359 -0.09 -6.24 25.41
CA ALA A 359 -0.72 -6.57 26.68
C ALA A 359 0.25 -7.27 27.68
N LEU A 360 1.28 -7.95 27.16
CA LEU A 360 2.27 -8.66 28.00
C LEU A 360 3.45 -7.80 28.41
N ILE A 361 4.02 -7.02 27.49
CA ILE A 361 5.27 -6.26 27.71
C ILE A 361 5.10 -4.74 27.64
N GLY A 362 3.87 -4.26 27.48
CA GLY A 362 3.56 -2.84 27.29
C GLY A 362 3.89 -2.31 25.89
N ILE A 363 3.34 -1.15 25.53
CA ILE A 363 3.52 -0.54 24.21
C ILE A 363 4.98 -0.20 23.93
N GLY A 364 5.70 0.32 24.92
CA GLY A 364 7.13 0.60 24.80
C GLY A 364 7.96 -0.64 24.51
N GLY A 365 7.63 -1.76 25.14
CA GLY A 365 8.26 -3.06 24.90
C GLY A 365 8.08 -3.54 23.47
N VAL A 366 6.91 -3.30 22.85
CA VAL A 366 6.66 -3.66 21.43
C VAL A 366 7.52 -2.81 20.49
N PHE A 367 7.70 -1.50 20.76
CA PHE A 367 8.63 -0.67 19.98
C PHE A 367 10.07 -1.19 20.07
N TRP A 368 10.55 -1.55 21.26
CA TRP A 368 11.90 -2.09 21.45
C TRP A 368 12.08 -3.44 20.78
N LEU A 369 11.08 -4.33 20.87
CA LEU A 369 11.09 -5.61 20.19
C LEU A 369 11.16 -5.42 18.67
N ALA A 370 10.29 -4.56 18.12
CA ALA A 370 10.29 -4.24 16.69
C ALA A 370 11.61 -3.61 16.24
N GLY A 371 12.15 -2.66 17.02
CA GLY A 371 13.47 -2.06 16.77
C GLY A 371 14.59 -3.09 16.76
N GLY A 372 14.59 -4.03 17.71
CA GLY A 372 15.54 -5.13 17.77
C GLY A 372 15.46 -6.06 16.56
N VAL A 373 14.24 -6.42 16.14
CA VAL A 373 14.01 -7.25 14.94
C VAL A 373 14.51 -6.53 13.68
N VAL A 374 14.26 -5.20 13.56
CA VAL A 374 14.77 -4.39 12.43
C VAL A 374 16.28 -4.31 12.46
N ALA A 375 16.90 -4.10 13.62
CA ALA A 375 18.36 -4.05 13.77
C ALA A 375 19.02 -5.37 13.34
N LEU A 376 18.49 -6.50 13.81
CA LEU A 376 18.95 -7.84 13.41
C LEU A 376 18.72 -8.09 11.91
N GLY A 377 17.57 -7.67 11.39
CA GLY A 377 17.20 -7.78 9.98
C GLY A 377 18.08 -6.95 9.05
N THR A 378 18.76 -5.90 9.54
CA THR A 378 19.72 -5.10 8.78
C THR A 378 20.86 -5.98 8.22
N ARG A 379 21.22 -7.07 8.92
CA ARG A 379 22.19 -8.06 8.40
C ARG A 379 21.75 -8.67 7.07
N ALA A 380 20.46 -8.88 6.88
CA ALA A 380 19.91 -9.39 5.61
C ALA A 380 20.09 -8.38 4.47
N VAL A 381 20.04 -7.08 4.75
CA VAL A 381 20.24 -6.00 3.77
C VAL A 381 21.68 -6.01 3.25
N TRP A 382 22.66 -6.27 4.11
CA TRP A 382 24.07 -6.39 3.67
C TRP A 382 24.32 -7.55 2.73
N GLY A 383 23.49 -8.57 2.75
CA GLY A 383 23.52 -9.69 1.81
C GLY A 383 22.83 -9.43 0.47
N LEU A 384 22.18 -8.26 0.27
CA LEU A 384 21.61 -7.86 -1.01
C LEU A 384 22.74 -7.38 -1.95
N LYS A 385 22.91 -8.07 -3.06
CA LYS A 385 23.88 -7.74 -4.12
C LYS A 385 23.10 -7.55 -5.42
N VAL A 386 23.20 -6.40 -6.04
CA VAL A 386 22.69 -6.08 -7.39
C VAL A 386 23.80 -5.44 -8.16
#